data_5fb201cb84f3497cb666c38a0bc63e5a
#
_entry.id   5fb201cb84f3497cb666c38a0bc63e5a
#
_cell.length_a   1.000
_cell.length_b   1.000
_cell.length_c   1.000
_cell.angle_alpha   90.00
_cell.angle_beta   90.00
_cell.angle_gamma   90.00
#
_symmetry.space_group_name_H-M   'P 1'
#
loop_
_entity.id
_entity.type
_entity.pdbx_description
1 polymer ?
#
loop_
_entity_poly.entity_id
_entity_poly.type
_entity_poly.pdbx_seq_one_letter_code
_entity_poly.pdbx_strand_id
1 'polypeptide(L)'
;MEKGYFATGTEEIVAAAGVGTRGALYHHFANKEALFLAVFLAVQEQVDSQAPRPEYTEDALGALRAGLRAYLKSSLTGEVQRILMIEGPAVLGWQRWRELQVQFGLGSIRALLEKAVEQGAVTPQPLDVLAHVLLAAADEAARFVANASDPQQARDDAIQVIDGILQRLGAAN
;
A
#
# COMPACT_ATOMS: atom_id res chain seq x y z
N MET A 1 16.93 7.22 -8.61
CA MET A 1 16.66 7.87 -7.28
C MET A 1 17.49 7.15 -6.20
N GLU A 2 18.77 7.50 -6.07
CA GLU A 2 19.68 6.78 -5.16
C GLU A 2 19.80 7.41 -3.77
N LYS A 3 19.49 8.72 -3.62
CA LYS A 3 19.83 9.49 -2.41
C LYS A 3 18.75 9.54 -1.32
N GLY A 4 17.48 9.36 -1.61
CA GLY A 4 16.37 9.49 -0.67
C GLY A 4 16.00 10.91 -0.28
N TYR A 5 14.90 11.03 0.48
CA TYR A 5 14.32 12.32 0.85
C TYR A 5 15.31 13.24 1.58
N PHE A 6 15.97 12.75 2.62
CA PHE A 6 16.81 13.60 3.47
C PHE A 6 18.08 14.10 2.76
N ALA A 7 18.63 13.31 1.82
CA ALA A 7 19.83 13.64 1.07
C ALA A 7 19.58 14.39 -0.25
N THR A 8 18.32 14.49 -0.72
CA THR A 8 17.96 15.18 -1.96
C THR A 8 17.66 16.65 -1.68
N GLY A 9 18.40 17.56 -2.28
CA GLY A 9 18.16 19.02 -2.17
C GLY A 9 17.00 19.49 -3.07
N THR A 10 16.30 20.55 -2.68
CA THR A 10 15.23 21.14 -3.52
C THR A 10 15.75 21.71 -4.85
N GLU A 11 17.00 22.16 -4.89
CA GLU A 11 17.66 22.61 -6.14
C GLU A 11 17.87 21.45 -7.11
N GLU A 12 18.24 20.30 -6.58
CA GLU A 12 18.41 19.07 -7.36
C GLU A 12 17.06 18.57 -7.94
N ILE A 13 15.98 18.67 -7.15
CA ILE A 13 14.62 18.35 -7.60
C ILE A 13 14.19 19.30 -8.73
N VAL A 14 14.38 20.59 -8.57
CA VAL A 14 14.04 21.61 -9.58
C VAL A 14 14.80 21.38 -10.87
N ALA A 15 16.11 21.09 -10.80
CA ALA A 15 16.94 20.80 -11.95
C ALA A 15 16.47 19.52 -12.68
N ALA A 16 16.18 18.45 -11.94
CA ALA A 16 15.70 17.19 -12.49
C ALA A 16 14.31 17.30 -13.15
N ALA A 17 13.42 18.12 -12.56
CA ALA A 17 12.07 18.34 -13.08
C ALA A 17 12.01 19.35 -14.24
N GLY A 18 13.08 20.08 -14.52
CA GLY A 18 13.09 21.11 -15.58
C GLY A 18 12.18 22.30 -15.31
N VAL A 19 11.77 22.54 -14.07
CA VAL A 19 10.79 23.60 -13.69
C VAL A 19 11.43 24.98 -13.44
N GLY A 20 12.66 25.16 -13.79
CA GLY A 20 13.36 26.44 -13.87
C GLY A 20 13.87 27.01 -12.54
N THR A 21 13.07 27.16 -11.49
CA THR A 21 13.49 27.83 -10.25
C THR A 21 12.89 27.21 -8.99
N ARG A 22 13.57 27.39 -7.83
CA ARG A 22 13.01 27.05 -6.50
C ARG A 22 11.69 27.79 -6.22
N GLY A 23 11.56 29.04 -6.72
CA GLY A 23 10.33 29.81 -6.57
C GLY A 23 9.13 29.14 -7.24
N ALA A 24 9.32 28.57 -8.43
CA ALA A 24 8.28 27.79 -9.10
C ALA A 24 7.85 26.55 -8.30
N LEU A 25 8.81 25.83 -7.70
CA LEU A 25 8.51 24.69 -6.84
C LEU A 25 7.68 25.12 -5.62
N TYR A 26 8.09 26.15 -4.92
CA TYR A 26 7.42 26.63 -3.72
C TYR A 26 6.12 27.40 -4.00
N HIS A 27 5.83 27.73 -5.23
CA HIS A 27 4.50 28.21 -5.65
C HIS A 27 3.47 27.08 -5.60
N HIS A 28 3.89 25.84 -5.91
CA HIS A 28 3.00 24.66 -5.91
C HIS A 28 2.98 23.91 -4.59
N PHE A 29 4.09 23.88 -3.86
CA PHE A 29 4.24 23.11 -2.63
C PHE A 29 4.78 24.00 -1.51
N ALA A 30 4.07 24.06 -0.37
CA ALA A 30 4.45 24.92 0.76
C ALA A 30 5.87 24.64 1.29
N ASN A 31 6.32 23.40 1.20
CA ASN A 31 7.64 22.95 1.63
C ASN A 31 7.98 21.59 0.96
N LYS A 32 9.17 21.07 1.25
CA LYS A 32 9.65 19.78 0.70
C LYS A 32 8.82 18.59 1.17
N GLU A 33 8.29 18.64 2.40
CA GLU A 33 7.41 17.59 2.94
C GLU A 33 6.07 17.57 2.19
N ALA A 34 5.48 18.73 1.86
CA ALA A 34 4.26 18.80 1.04
C ALA A 34 4.48 18.24 -0.37
N LEU A 35 5.64 18.47 -0.97
CA LEU A 35 6.02 17.83 -2.23
C LEU A 35 6.14 16.31 -2.06
N PHE A 36 6.82 15.86 -1.00
CA PHE A 36 6.94 14.42 -0.72
C PHE A 36 5.57 13.77 -0.53
N LEU A 37 4.66 14.39 0.22
CA LEU A 37 3.30 13.90 0.39
C LEU A 37 2.57 13.77 -0.96
N ALA A 38 2.72 14.73 -1.86
CA ALA A 38 2.12 14.63 -3.21
C ALA A 38 2.69 13.44 -4.00
N VAL A 39 4.00 13.20 -3.93
CA VAL A 39 4.64 12.03 -4.55
C VAL A 39 4.15 10.73 -3.89
N PHE A 40 4.07 10.69 -2.56
CA PHE A 40 3.54 9.55 -1.81
C PHE A 40 2.12 9.19 -2.27
N LEU A 41 1.23 10.19 -2.35
CA LEU A 41 -0.15 10.02 -2.79
C LEU A 41 -0.25 9.52 -4.23
N ALA A 42 0.58 10.04 -5.15
CA ALA A 42 0.61 9.60 -6.54
C ALA A 42 1.06 8.12 -6.68
N VAL A 43 2.09 7.71 -5.92
CA VAL A 43 2.54 6.31 -5.91
C VAL A 43 1.49 5.40 -5.27
N GLN A 44 0.83 5.85 -4.20
CA GLN A 44 -0.26 5.12 -3.57
C GLN A 44 -1.45 4.93 -4.53
N GLU A 45 -1.86 5.96 -5.23
CA GLU A 45 -2.93 5.91 -6.23
C GLU A 45 -2.59 4.95 -7.37
N GLN A 46 -1.33 4.93 -7.81
CA GLN A 46 -0.87 3.97 -8.82
C GLN A 46 -0.99 2.52 -8.32
N VAL A 47 -0.63 2.24 -7.08
CA VAL A 47 -0.79 0.91 -6.46
C VAL A 47 -2.27 0.55 -6.35
N ASP A 48 -3.10 1.48 -5.88
CA ASP A 48 -4.54 1.29 -5.66
C ASP A 48 -5.30 1.07 -6.98
N SER A 49 -4.88 1.72 -8.06
CA SER A 49 -5.46 1.55 -9.40
C SER A 49 -5.32 0.12 -9.95
N GLN A 50 -4.41 -0.66 -9.42
CA GLN A 50 -4.19 -2.07 -9.78
C GLN A 50 -5.01 -3.04 -8.91
N ALA A 51 -5.65 -2.54 -7.85
CA ALA A 51 -6.48 -3.36 -6.98
C ALA A 51 -7.79 -3.79 -7.67
N PRO A 52 -8.28 -5.01 -7.43
CA PRO A 52 -9.58 -5.45 -7.92
C PRO A 52 -10.70 -4.55 -7.39
N ARG A 53 -11.67 -4.25 -8.26
CA ARG A 53 -12.83 -3.44 -7.89
C ARG A 53 -13.97 -4.34 -7.43
N PRO A 54 -14.51 -4.14 -6.21
CA PRO A 54 -15.55 -5.00 -5.65
C PRO A 54 -16.78 -5.13 -6.53
N GLU A 55 -17.18 -4.05 -7.21
CA GLU A 55 -18.39 -3.97 -8.02
C GLU A 55 -18.40 -4.95 -9.20
N TYR A 56 -17.23 -5.32 -9.70
CA TYR A 56 -17.08 -6.12 -10.93
C TYR A 56 -16.64 -7.56 -10.68
N THR A 57 -16.60 -8.04 -9.43
CA THR A 57 -16.14 -9.39 -9.16
C THR A 57 -17.26 -10.34 -8.78
N GLU A 58 -17.27 -11.54 -9.38
CA GLU A 58 -18.13 -12.67 -9.00
C GLU A 58 -17.51 -13.53 -7.90
N ASP A 59 -16.21 -13.43 -7.65
CA ASP A 59 -15.46 -14.10 -6.58
C ASP A 59 -14.76 -13.05 -5.71
N ALA A 60 -15.46 -12.56 -4.69
CA ALA A 60 -14.99 -11.49 -3.83
C ALA A 60 -13.79 -11.93 -2.95
N LEU A 61 -13.78 -13.18 -2.47
CA LEU A 61 -12.66 -13.70 -1.68
C LEU A 61 -11.41 -13.91 -2.56
N GLY A 62 -11.58 -14.41 -3.77
CA GLY A 62 -10.50 -14.50 -4.75
C GLY A 62 -9.97 -13.14 -5.17
N ALA A 63 -10.84 -12.13 -5.35
CA ALA A 63 -10.45 -10.77 -5.63
C ALA A 63 -9.65 -10.15 -4.47
N LEU A 64 -10.08 -10.34 -3.23
CA LEU A 64 -9.34 -9.91 -2.05
C LEU A 64 -7.93 -10.53 -2.00
N ARG A 65 -7.85 -11.84 -2.23
CA ARG A 65 -6.57 -12.56 -2.33
C ARG A 65 -5.68 -11.98 -3.44
N ALA A 66 -6.22 -11.74 -4.62
CA ALA A 66 -5.49 -11.16 -5.74
C ALA A 66 -4.98 -9.75 -5.43
N GLY A 67 -5.79 -8.92 -4.78
CA GLY A 67 -5.41 -7.56 -4.35
C GLY A 67 -4.25 -7.56 -3.35
N LEU A 68 -4.33 -8.37 -2.30
CA LEU A 68 -3.25 -8.49 -1.30
C LEU A 68 -1.95 -9.03 -1.90
N ARG A 69 -2.04 -10.01 -2.82
CA ARG A 69 -0.87 -10.50 -3.58
C ARG A 69 -0.27 -9.42 -4.48
N ALA A 70 -1.11 -8.64 -5.16
CA ALA A 70 -0.65 -7.53 -6.00
C ALA A 70 0.07 -6.46 -5.16
N TYR A 71 -0.48 -6.11 -3.99
CA TYR A 71 0.14 -5.20 -3.03
C TYR A 71 1.52 -5.69 -2.58
N LEU A 72 1.67 -6.96 -2.17
CA LEU A 72 2.95 -7.54 -1.79
C LEU A 72 3.95 -7.61 -2.96
N LYS A 73 3.47 -7.83 -4.18
CA LYS A 73 4.33 -7.76 -5.38
C LYS A 73 4.81 -6.34 -5.66
N SER A 74 3.94 -5.35 -5.53
CA SER A 74 4.31 -3.94 -5.74
C SER A 74 5.35 -3.45 -4.73
N SER A 75 5.37 -4.01 -3.51
CA SER A 75 6.35 -3.67 -2.49
C SER A 75 7.80 -4.02 -2.87
N LEU A 76 8.01 -4.83 -3.91
CA LEU A 76 9.33 -5.12 -4.49
C LEU A 76 9.80 -4.09 -5.52
N THR A 77 8.92 -3.24 -6.02
CA THR A 77 9.36 -2.17 -6.93
C THR A 77 10.13 -1.14 -6.12
N GLY A 78 11.31 -0.76 -6.58
CA GLY A 78 12.19 0.13 -5.82
C GLY A 78 11.54 1.48 -5.46
N GLU A 79 10.61 1.96 -6.28
CA GLU A 79 9.84 3.19 -6.03
C GLU A 79 8.82 3.00 -4.91
N VAL A 80 7.96 1.99 -4.99
CA VAL A 80 6.93 1.70 -3.98
C VAL A 80 7.58 1.40 -2.63
N GLN A 81 8.56 0.50 -2.61
CA GLN A 81 9.30 0.15 -1.40
C GLN A 81 9.87 1.38 -0.72
N ARG A 82 10.56 2.21 -1.48
CA ARG A 82 11.24 3.38 -0.94
C ARG A 82 10.27 4.44 -0.46
N ILE A 83 9.33 4.86 -1.31
CA ILE A 83 8.44 5.98 -1.02
C ILE A 83 7.39 5.58 0.01
N LEU A 84 6.72 4.44 -0.14
CA LEU A 84 5.62 4.07 0.75
C LEU A 84 6.09 3.40 2.04
N MET A 85 7.09 2.50 1.99
CA MET A 85 7.43 1.65 3.12
C MET A 85 8.60 2.18 3.97
N ILE A 86 9.58 2.86 3.36
CA ILE A 86 10.78 3.33 4.04
C ILE A 86 10.68 4.82 4.35
N GLU A 87 10.52 5.67 3.34
CA GLU A 87 10.53 7.12 3.51
C GLU A 87 9.21 7.67 4.02
N GLY A 88 8.07 7.05 3.66
CA GLY A 88 6.75 7.44 4.13
C GLY A 88 6.68 7.61 5.65
N PRO A 89 6.91 6.57 6.44
CA PRO A 89 6.88 6.68 7.91
C PRO A 89 8.00 7.58 8.45
N ALA A 90 9.17 7.65 7.81
CA ALA A 90 10.29 8.48 8.24
C ALA A 90 10.06 9.98 8.02
N VAL A 91 9.37 10.38 6.96
CA VAL A 91 9.13 11.78 6.58
C VAL A 91 7.82 12.30 7.15
N LEU A 92 6.74 11.55 7.02
CA LEU A 92 5.39 11.96 7.45
C LEU A 92 5.12 11.67 8.94
N GLY A 93 5.96 10.86 9.57
CA GLY A 93 5.72 10.30 10.89
C GLY A 93 4.74 9.12 10.84
N TRP A 94 4.87 8.23 11.84
CA TRP A 94 4.09 6.99 11.89
C TRP A 94 2.59 7.19 11.86
N GLN A 95 2.07 8.16 12.63
CA GLN A 95 0.63 8.40 12.73
C GLN A 95 0.05 8.83 11.38
N ARG A 96 0.63 9.84 10.73
CA ARG A 96 0.16 10.35 9.44
C ARG A 96 0.27 9.31 8.34
N TRP A 97 1.37 8.59 8.29
CA TRP A 97 1.57 7.49 7.36
C TRP A 97 0.48 6.41 7.55
N ARG A 98 0.17 6.03 8.80
CA ARG A 98 -0.86 5.02 9.09
C ARG A 98 -2.26 5.49 8.70
N GLU A 99 -2.59 6.75 8.93
CA GLU A 99 -3.87 7.34 8.50
C GLU A 99 -4.03 7.23 6.97
N LEU A 100 -2.99 7.52 6.21
CA LEU A 100 -3.01 7.39 4.75
C LEU A 100 -3.17 5.93 4.30
N GLN A 101 -2.47 4.99 4.91
CA GLN A 101 -2.63 3.56 4.60
C GLN A 101 -4.07 3.08 4.85
N VAL A 102 -4.69 3.52 5.95
CA VAL A 102 -6.10 3.23 6.25
C VAL A 102 -7.03 3.86 5.21
N GLN A 103 -6.78 5.11 4.83
CA GLN A 103 -7.60 5.83 3.85
C GLN A 103 -7.68 5.10 2.50
N PHE A 104 -6.55 4.57 2.02
CA PHE A 104 -6.47 3.94 0.70
C PHE A 104 -6.84 2.44 0.70
N GLY A 105 -6.38 1.65 1.66
CA GLY A 105 -6.55 0.20 1.63
C GLY A 105 -7.83 -0.33 2.28
N LEU A 106 -8.30 0.31 3.36
CA LEU A 106 -9.35 -0.25 4.21
C LEU A 106 -10.70 -0.40 3.50
N GLY A 107 -11.10 0.61 2.73
CA GLY A 107 -12.39 0.62 2.05
C GLY A 107 -12.56 -0.54 1.07
N SER A 108 -11.55 -0.81 0.25
CA SER A 108 -11.54 -1.89 -0.72
C SER A 108 -11.56 -3.27 -0.04
N ILE A 109 -10.75 -3.47 1.01
CA ILE A 109 -10.74 -4.71 1.77
C ILE A 109 -12.10 -4.97 2.40
N ARG A 110 -12.71 -3.96 3.04
CA ARG A 110 -14.01 -4.06 3.68
C ARG A 110 -15.10 -4.41 2.67
N ALA A 111 -15.19 -3.71 1.55
CA ALA A 111 -16.20 -3.94 0.51
C ALA A 111 -16.08 -5.35 -0.08
N LEU A 112 -14.87 -5.87 -0.31
CA LEU A 112 -14.66 -7.24 -0.76
C LEU A 112 -15.06 -8.28 0.31
N LEU A 113 -14.82 -8.01 1.60
CA LEU A 113 -15.26 -8.89 2.68
C LEU A 113 -16.80 -8.91 2.81
N GLU A 114 -17.47 -7.74 2.72
CA GLU A 114 -18.92 -7.66 2.74
C GLU A 114 -19.52 -8.52 1.61
N LYS A 115 -19.01 -8.34 0.39
CA LYS A 115 -19.45 -9.12 -0.76
C LYS A 115 -19.15 -10.63 -0.62
N ALA A 116 -18.00 -10.98 -0.05
CA ALA A 116 -17.66 -12.40 0.19
C ALA A 116 -18.58 -13.06 1.23
N VAL A 117 -19.07 -12.31 2.23
CA VAL A 117 -20.10 -12.78 3.17
C VAL A 117 -21.45 -12.94 2.45
N GLU A 118 -21.86 -11.98 1.63
CA GLU A 118 -23.09 -12.09 0.80
C GLU A 118 -23.07 -13.30 -0.12
N GLN A 119 -21.89 -13.63 -0.68
CA GLN A 119 -21.67 -14.80 -1.52
C GLN A 119 -21.58 -16.13 -0.72
N GLY A 120 -21.60 -16.09 0.62
CA GLY A 120 -21.40 -17.25 1.47
C GLY A 120 -19.96 -17.80 1.48
N ALA A 121 -19.02 -17.06 0.90
CA ALA A 121 -17.60 -17.45 0.85
C ALA A 121 -16.85 -17.17 2.16
N VAL A 122 -17.36 -16.27 2.98
CA VAL A 122 -16.81 -15.91 4.30
C VAL A 122 -17.91 -15.98 5.34
N THR A 123 -17.63 -16.58 6.50
CA THR A 123 -18.57 -16.62 7.61
C THR A 123 -18.80 -15.22 8.19
N PRO A 124 -20.07 -14.83 8.50
CA PRO A 124 -20.37 -13.54 9.13
C PRO A 124 -19.58 -13.31 10.43
N GLN A 125 -18.90 -12.18 10.53
CA GLN A 125 -18.05 -11.80 11.65
C GLN A 125 -17.86 -10.27 11.64
N PRO A 126 -17.21 -9.65 12.65
CA PRO A 126 -16.99 -8.21 12.70
C PRO A 126 -16.05 -7.74 11.56
N LEU A 127 -16.60 -7.38 10.40
CA LEU A 127 -15.86 -7.10 9.17
C LEU A 127 -14.96 -5.86 9.27
N ASP A 128 -15.36 -4.85 10.05
CA ASP A 128 -14.50 -3.68 10.29
C ASP A 128 -13.18 -4.06 10.95
N VAL A 129 -13.27 -4.87 12.00
CA VAL A 129 -12.08 -5.35 12.72
C VAL A 129 -11.25 -6.26 11.81
N LEU A 130 -11.89 -7.17 11.07
CA LEU A 130 -11.21 -8.06 10.15
C LEU A 130 -10.48 -7.29 9.05
N ALA A 131 -11.10 -6.27 8.47
CA ALA A 131 -10.47 -5.43 7.46
C ALA A 131 -9.22 -4.71 8.00
N HIS A 132 -9.30 -4.14 9.22
CA HIS A 132 -8.15 -3.54 9.88
C HIS A 132 -7.02 -4.54 10.16
N VAL A 133 -7.34 -5.77 10.57
CA VAL A 133 -6.35 -6.82 10.81
C VAL A 133 -5.68 -7.23 9.50
N LEU A 134 -6.44 -7.45 8.43
CA LEU A 134 -5.89 -7.83 7.13
C LEU A 134 -5.01 -6.73 6.54
N LEU A 135 -5.44 -5.46 6.62
CA LEU A 135 -4.62 -4.33 6.20
C LEU A 135 -3.31 -4.26 6.99
N ALA A 136 -3.38 -4.39 8.31
CA ALA A 136 -2.18 -4.36 9.15
C ALA A 136 -1.25 -5.54 8.86
N ALA A 137 -1.78 -6.73 8.60
CA ALA A 137 -1.00 -7.89 8.21
C ALA A 137 -0.32 -7.69 6.85
N ALA A 138 -1.01 -7.10 5.86
CA ALA A 138 -0.44 -6.80 4.56
C ALA A 138 0.67 -5.74 4.64
N ASP A 139 0.46 -4.67 5.42
CA ASP A 139 1.46 -3.62 5.64
C ASP A 139 2.71 -4.17 6.34
N GLU A 140 2.53 -5.01 7.36
CA GLU A 140 3.66 -5.64 8.07
C GLU A 140 4.41 -6.60 7.16
N ALA A 141 3.70 -7.42 6.39
CA ALA A 141 4.30 -8.33 5.42
C ALA A 141 5.09 -7.56 4.34
N ALA A 142 4.56 -6.44 3.82
CA ALA A 142 5.26 -5.59 2.86
C ALA A 142 6.54 -4.98 3.46
N ARG A 143 6.50 -4.52 4.71
CA ARG A 143 7.70 -4.02 5.41
C ARG A 143 8.72 -5.12 5.68
N PHE A 144 8.28 -6.32 6.06
CA PHE A 144 9.14 -7.48 6.21
C PHE A 144 9.87 -7.80 4.91
N VAL A 145 9.14 -7.88 3.79
CA VAL A 145 9.69 -8.10 2.45
C VAL A 145 10.69 -7.00 2.08
N ALA A 146 10.36 -5.74 2.35
CA ALA A 146 11.21 -4.59 2.02
C ALA A 146 12.56 -4.60 2.74
N ASN A 147 12.64 -5.21 3.94
CA ASN A 147 13.85 -5.26 4.77
C ASN A 147 14.56 -6.62 4.75
N ALA A 148 14.07 -7.59 3.97
CA ALA A 148 14.64 -8.92 3.90
C ALA A 148 15.96 -8.94 3.10
N SER A 149 16.87 -9.85 3.43
CA SER A 149 18.09 -10.11 2.68
C SER A 149 17.83 -10.75 1.31
N ASP A 150 16.75 -11.53 1.19
CA ASP A 150 16.18 -12.03 -0.05
C ASP A 150 14.71 -11.60 -0.15
N PRO A 151 14.44 -10.43 -0.76
CA PRO A 151 13.08 -9.90 -0.85
C PRO A 151 12.14 -10.74 -1.73
N GLN A 152 12.68 -11.52 -2.68
CA GLN A 152 11.83 -12.35 -3.54
C GLN A 152 11.30 -13.56 -2.77
N GLN A 153 12.18 -14.27 -2.05
CA GLN A 153 11.77 -15.38 -1.20
C GLN A 153 10.84 -14.91 -0.08
N ALA A 154 11.18 -13.80 0.60
CA ALA A 154 10.35 -13.23 1.64
C ALA A 154 8.94 -12.87 1.17
N ARG A 155 8.81 -12.34 -0.07
CA ARG A 155 7.50 -12.07 -0.68
C ARG A 155 6.70 -13.37 -0.89
N ASP A 156 7.33 -14.40 -1.43
CA ASP A 156 6.64 -15.66 -1.73
C ASP A 156 6.16 -16.32 -0.44
N ASP A 157 6.97 -16.28 0.61
CA ASP A 157 6.59 -16.74 1.95
C ASP A 157 5.43 -15.90 2.53
N ALA A 158 5.49 -14.57 2.42
CA ALA A 158 4.43 -13.68 2.88
C ALA A 158 3.10 -13.93 2.14
N ILE A 159 3.14 -14.13 0.82
CA ILE A 159 1.96 -14.49 0.02
C ILE A 159 1.38 -15.82 0.50
N GLN A 160 2.20 -16.83 0.75
CA GLN A 160 1.74 -18.12 1.25
C GLN A 160 1.05 -18.00 2.60
N VAL A 161 1.58 -17.20 3.52
CA VAL A 161 0.98 -16.96 4.84
C VAL A 161 -0.36 -16.23 4.71
N ILE A 162 -0.42 -15.15 3.94
CA ILE A 162 -1.66 -14.38 3.70
C ILE A 162 -2.73 -15.28 3.07
N ASP A 163 -2.37 -16.08 2.07
CA ASP A 163 -3.30 -17.04 1.46
C ASP A 163 -3.83 -18.05 2.47
N GLY A 164 -2.98 -18.57 3.34
CA GLY A 164 -3.39 -19.49 4.41
C GLY A 164 -4.35 -18.85 5.42
N ILE A 165 -4.19 -17.57 5.72
CA ILE A 165 -5.14 -16.82 6.55
C ILE A 165 -6.49 -16.70 5.84
N LEU A 166 -6.49 -16.25 4.58
CA LEU A 166 -7.72 -16.05 3.80
C LEU A 166 -8.48 -17.37 3.56
N GLN A 167 -7.78 -18.50 3.37
CA GLN A 167 -8.41 -19.80 3.24
C GLN A 167 -9.20 -20.20 4.49
N ARG A 168 -8.69 -19.84 5.68
CA ARG A 168 -9.37 -20.15 6.96
C ARG A 168 -10.55 -19.21 7.28
N LEU A 169 -10.69 -18.09 6.55
CA LEU A 169 -11.87 -17.23 6.63
C LEU A 169 -13.04 -17.80 5.82
N GLY A 170 -12.76 -18.68 4.86
CA GLY A 170 -13.77 -19.36 4.07
C GLY A 170 -14.74 -20.16 4.95
N ALA A 171 -16.01 -20.22 4.56
CA ALA A 171 -16.99 -21.09 5.19
C ALA A 171 -16.46 -22.52 5.16
N ALA A 172 -16.44 -23.19 6.31
CA ALA A 172 -16.14 -24.61 6.36
C ALA A 172 -17.24 -25.35 5.57
N ASN A 173 -16.84 -26.01 4.47
CA ASN A 173 -17.72 -26.92 3.73
C ASN A 173 -18.11 -28.11 4.60
#